data_6e0026a19b0a40944e4213aea1923263
#
_entry.id   6e0026a19b0a40944e4213aea1923263
#
_cell.length_a   1.000
_cell.length_b   1.000
_cell.length_c   1.000
_cell.angle_alpha   90.00
_cell.angle_beta   90.00
_cell.angle_gamma   90.00
#
_symmetry.space_group_name_H-M   'P 1'
#
loop_
_entity.id
_entity.type
_entity.pdbx_description
1 polymer ?
#
loop_
_entity_poly.entity_id
_entity_poly.type
_entity_poly.pdbx_seq_one_letter_code
_entity_poly.pdbx_strand_id
1 'polypeptide(L)'
;VDARVESVAQALREAGSSDVIFSDEDAMRQKLWKARKAAGGLLGQLSPDYVVQDAVIPKSALAEVLQLVYSEADAAGIRAVNIFHAGDGNLHPNFLFDSRLPSDLEKIELISERLMRRVIEVGGTLSGEHGIGNDKAAYMPLVFGPDSMRLQWSVPAAFNPTHQLNPLKVFGNRRFAA
;
A
#
# COMPACT_ATOMS: atom_id res chain seq x y z
N VAL A 1 -2.72 -24.47 -25.18
CA VAL A 1 -2.87 -23.25 -24.35
C VAL A 1 -4.29 -23.21 -23.80
N ASP A 2 -4.47 -22.99 -22.50
CA ASP A 2 -5.78 -22.86 -21.87
C ASP A 2 -6.52 -21.65 -22.49
N ALA A 3 -7.77 -21.84 -22.89
CA ALA A 3 -8.61 -20.78 -23.48
C ALA A 3 -8.67 -19.50 -22.61
N ARG A 4 -8.53 -19.66 -21.28
CA ARG A 4 -8.45 -18.52 -20.35
C ARG A 4 -7.17 -17.70 -20.53
N VAL A 5 -6.04 -18.36 -20.80
CA VAL A 5 -4.77 -17.64 -21.04
C VAL A 5 -4.86 -16.80 -22.30
N GLU A 6 -5.44 -17.35 -23.37
CA GLU A 6 -5.64 -16.60 -24.61
C GLU A 6 -6.61 -15.42 -24.42
N SER A 7 -7.69 -15.61 -23.70
CA SER A 7 -8.64 -14.53 -23.37
C SER A 7 -7.97 -13.39 -22.59
N VAL A 8 -7.12 -13.72 -21.61
CA VAL A 8 -6.35 -12.73 -20.84
C VAL A 8 -5.32 -12.02 -21.74
N ALA A 9 -4.60 -12.78 -22.57
CA ALA A 9 -3.61 -12.21 -23.48
C ALA A 9 -4.26 -11.23 -24.48
N GLN A 10 -5.44 -11.60 -25.00
CA GLN A 10 -6.21 -10.73 -25.89
C GLN A 10 -6.64 -9.44 -25.16
N ALA A 11 -7.22 -9.54 -23.97
CA ALA A 11 -7.64 -8.36 -23.19
C ALA A 11 -6.45 -7.42 -22.90
N LEU A 12 -5.27 -7.96 -22.59
CA LEU A 12 -4.07 -7.16 -22.40
C LEU A 12 -3.62 -6.44 -23.67
N ARG A 13 -3.67 -7.09 -24.84
CA ARG A 13 -3.34 -6.46 -26.13
C ARG A 13 -4.33 -5.36 -26.48
N GLU A 14 -5.64 -5.61 -26.28
CA GLU A 14 -6.70 -4.62 -26.49
C GLU A 14 -6.55 -3.41 -25.57
N ALA A 15 -6.02 -3.62 -24.35
CA ALA A 15 -5.67 -2.56 -23.41
C ALA A 15 -4.36 -1.81 -23.74
N GLY A 16 -3.70 -2.16 -24.87
CA GLY A 16 -2.49 -1.46 -25.33
C GLY A 16 -1.16 -2.09 -24.87
N SER A 17 -1.17 -3.31 -24.35
CA SER A 17 0.09 -4.00 -23.98
C SER A 17 0.89 -4.33 -25.25
N SER A 18 2.15 -3.86 -25.34
CA SER A 18 3.04 -4.14 -26.46
C SER A 18 3.54 -5.59 -26.47
N ASP A 19 3.77 -6.14 -25.27
CA ASP A 19 4.26 -7.50 -25.08
C ASP A 19 3.43 -8.27 -24.07
N VAL A 20 3.03 -9.48 -24.41
CA VAL A 20 2.35 -10.41 -23.51
C VAL A 20 3.12 -11.73 -23.54
N ILE A 21 3.78 -12.06 -22.44
CA ILE A 21 4.58 -13.27 -22.30
C ILE A 21 3.86 -14.21 -21.33
N PHE A 22 3.61 -15.43 -21.79
CA PHE A 22 3.12 -16.53 -20.95
C PHE A 22 3.86 -17.81 -21.29
N SER A 23 3.92 -18.75 -20.36
CA SER A 23 4.55 -20.04 -20.58
C SER A 23 4.00 -21.09 -19.62
N ASP A 24 3.86 -22.32 -20.12
CA ASP A 24 3.62 -23.53 -19.34
C ASP A 24 4.93 -24.28 -19.02
N GLU A 25 6.06 -23.86 -19.59
CA GLU A 25 7.38 -24.41 -19.27
C GLU A 25 7.86 -23.92 -17.91
N ASP A 26 8.25 -24.85 -17.04
CA ASP A 26 8.72 -24.56 -15.68
C ASP A 26 9.92 -23.59 -15.65
N ALA A 27 10.87 -23.77 -16.54
CA ALA A 27 12.06 -22.92 -16.60
C ALA A 27 11.72 -21.45 -16.93
N MET A 28 10.78 -21.21 -17.85
CA MET A 28 10.35 -19.87 -18.20
C MET A 28 9.48 -19.26 -17.07
N ARG A 29 8.58 -20.04 -16.49
CA ARG A 29 7.78 -19.59 -15.33
C ARG A 29 8.68 -19.15 -14.16
N GLN A 30 9.72 -19.94 -13.87
CA GLN A 30 10.70 -19.56 -12.83
C GLN A 30 11.42 -18.24 -13.15
N LYS A 31 11.78 -17.99 -14.40
CA LYS A 31 12.39 -16.71 -14.82
C LYS A 31 11.44 -15.54 -14.62
N LEU A 32 10.17 -15.68 -15.03
CA LEU A 32 9.14 -14.65 -14.86
C LEU A 32 8.90 -14.35 -13.35
N TRP A 33 8.80 -15.39 -12.53
CA TRP A 33 8.65 -15.24 -11.09
C TRP A 33 9.89 -14.65 -10.40
N LYS A 34 11.10 -14.99 -10.89
CA LYS A 34 12.34 -14.39 -10.37
C LYS A 34 12.36 -12.88 -10.58
N ALA A 35 11.97 -12.42 -11.77
CA ALA A 35 11.84 -10.99 -12.06
C ALA A 35 10.84 -10.29 -11.12
N ARG A 36 9.63 -10.87 -10.94
CA ARG A 36 8.61 -10.36 -10.04
C ARG A 36 9.08 -10.28 -8.58
N LYS A 37 9.75 -11.32 -8.08
CA LYS A 37 10.28 -11.39 -6.73
C LYS A 37 11.44 -10.42 -6.48
N ALA A 38 12.25 -10.15 -7.49
CA ALA A 38 13.39 -9.24 -7.39
C ALA A 38 12.97 -7.75 -7.41
N ALA A 39 11.76 -7.44 -7.92
CA ALA A 39 11.33 -6.06 -8.15
C ALA A 39 11.40 -5.17 -6.90
N GLY A 40 10.96 -5.67 -5.74
CA GLY A 40 11.03 -4.92 -4.47
C GLY A 40 12.46 -4.58 -4.06
N GLY A 41 13.40 -5.54 -4.20
CA GLY A 41 14.81 -5.31 -3.87
C GLY A 41 15.53 -4.32 -4.79
N LEU A 42 14.94 -4.02 -5.95
CA LEU A 42 15.53 -3.05 -6.89
C LEU A 42 15.17 -1.60 -6.56
N LEU A 43 14.21 -1.35 -5.69
CA LEU A 43 13.80 0.01 -5.32
C LEU A 43 14.95 0.83 -4.74
N GLY A 44 15.81 0.22 -3.94
CA GLY A 44 17.01 0.87 -3.40
C GLY A 44 18.06 1.28 -4.43
N GLN A 45 17.95 0.83 -5.69
CA GLN A 45 18.78 1.31 -6.79
C GLN A 45 18.20 2.57 -7.46
N LEU A 46 16.92 2.86 -7.22
CA LEU A 46 16.21 3.98 -7.82
C LEU A 46 16.23 5.22 -6.93
N SER A 47 16.33 5.06 -5.61
CA SER A 47 16.36 6.13 -4.63
C SER A 47 17.04 5.67 -3.34
N PRO A 48 17.66 6.58 -2.57
CA PRO A 48 18.24 6.27 -1.26
C PRO A 48 17.20 5.71 -0.29
N ASP A 49 16.00 6.25 -0.31
CA ASP A 49 14.91 5.89 0.59
C ASP A 49 13.60 5.67 -0.17
N TYR A 50 12.70 4.91 0.42
CA TYR A 50 11.34 4.74 -0.07
C TYR A 50 10.38 4.40 1.07
N VAL A 51 9.14 4.82 0.93
CA VAL A 51 8.02 4.45 1.81
C VAL A 51 7.06 3.57 1.04
N VAL A 52 6.74 2.41 1.60
CA VAL A 52 5.75 1.47 1.05
C VAL A 52 4.42 1.72 1.74
N GLN A 53 3.40 2.06 0.97
CA GLN A 53 2.03 2.02 1.47
C GLN A 53 1.46 0.61 1.30
N ASP A 54 0.45 0.30 2.11
CA ASP A 54 -0.28 -0.96 2.05
C ASP A 54 -1.75 -0.67 2.34
N ALA A 55 -2.60 -0.89 1.37
CA ALA A 55 -4.04 -0.69 1.50
C ALA A 55 -4.77 -1.70 0.64
N VAL A 56 -5.97 -2.10 1.05
CA VAL A 56 -6.84 -2.95 0.22
C VAL A 56 -8.04 -2.15 -0.21
N ILE A 57 -8.39 -2.27 -1.49
CA ILE A 57 -9.54 -1.63 -2.10
C ILE A 57 -10.37 -2.64 -2.92
N PRO A 58 -11.64 -2.36 -3.16
CA PRO A 58 -12.39 -3.11 -4.16
C PRO A 58 -11.69 -3.09 -5.51
N LYS A 59 -11.59 -4.24 -6.19
CA LYS A 59 -10.89 -4.34 -7.48
C LYS A 59 -11.46 -3.39 -8.55
N SER A 60 -12.74 -3.06 -8.46
CA SER A 60 -13.40 -2.07 -9.35
C SER A 60 -12.85 -0.65 -9.20
N ALA A 61 -12.27 -0.30 -8.05
CA ALA A 61 -11.67 1.01 -7.79
C ALA A 61 -10.16 1.05 -8.11
N LEU A 62 -9.57 -0.07 -8.57
CA LEU A 62 -8.13 -0.20 -8.74
C LEU A 62 -7.53 0.86 -9.67
N ALA A 63 -8.13 1.02 -10.86
CA ALA A 63 -7.62 1.97 -11.87
C ALA A 63 -7.70 3.42 -11.36
N GLU A 64 -8.81 3.79 -10.73
CA GLU A 64 -9.04 5.12 -10.18
C GLU A 64 -8.04 5.46 -9.07
N VAL A 65 -7.87 4.55 -8.11
CA VAL A 65 -6.95 4.80 -6.98
C VAL A 65 -5.49 4.82 -7.43
N LEU A 66 -5.10 3.98 -8.39
CA LEU A 66 -3.76 4.06 -8.99
C LEU A 66 -3.54 5.38 -9.72
N GLN A 67 -4.54 5.87 -10.46
CA GLN A 67 -4.45 7.17 -11.12
C GLN A 67 -4.28 8.30 -10.09
N LEU A 68 -5.01 8.27 -8.98
CA LEU A 68 -4.84 9.22 -7.87
C LEU A 68 -3.40 9.17 -7.34
N VAL A 69 -2.85 7.98 -7.06
CA VAL A 69 -1.47 7.82 -6.56
C VAL A 69 -0.46 8.49 -7.49
N TYR A 70 -0.55 8.22 -8.79
CA TYR A 70 0.39 8.78 -9.75
C TYR A 70 0.21 10.30 -9.90
N SER A 71 -1.03 10.79 -10.00
CA SER A 71 -1.28 12.23 -10.15
C SER A 71 -0.84 13.04 -8.94
N GLU A 72 -1.06 12.55 -7.72
CA GLU A 72 -0.61 13.22 -6.50
C GLU A 72 0.93 13.20 -6.37
N ALA A 73 1.55 12.07 -6.70
CA ALA A 73 3.00 11.94 -6.68
C ALA A 73 3.66 12.89 -7.71
N ASP A 74 3.15 12.90 -8.94
CA ASP A 74 3.65 13.78 -10.01
C ASP A 74 3.49 15.27 -9.65
N ALA A 75 2.32 15.65 -9.11
CA ALA A 75 2.06 17.02 -8.68
C ALA A 75 3.01 17.49 -7.56
N ALA A 76 3.44 16.56 -6.68
CA ALA A 76 4.39 16.82 -5.62
C ALA A 76 5.87 16.71 -6.06
N GLY A 77 6.14 16.23 -7.27
CA GLY A 77 7.49 15.92 -7.75
C GLY A 77 8.11 14.71 -7.04
N ILE A 78 7.29 13.79 -6.56
CA ILE A 78 7.69 12.52 -5.93
C ILE A 78 7.52 11.39 -6.94
N ARG A 79 8.54 10.55 -7.11
CA ARG A 79 8.43 9.38 -7.97
C ARG A 79 7.69 8.26 -7.25
N ALA A 80 6.63 7.74 -7.86
CA ALA A 80 5.89 6.58 -7.37
C ALA A 80 6.16 5.34 -8.24
N VAL A 81 6.32 4.18 -7.60
CA VAL A 81 6.43 2.86 -8.25
C VAL A 81 5.48 1.90 -7.54
N ASN A 82 4.72 1.14 -8.30
CA ASN A 82 3.78 0.17 -7.73
C ASN A 82 4.26 -1.27 -7.94
N ILE A 83 4.33 -2.04 -6.84
CA ILE A 83 4.61 -3.48 -6.84
C ILE A 83 3.58 -4.12 -5.91
N PHE A 84 2.47 -4.61 -6.44
CA PHE A 84 1.29 -4.90 -5.65
C PHE A 84 0.57 -6.20 -6.05
N HIS A 85 -0.47 -6.60 -5.30
CA HIS A 85 -1.28 -7.79 -5.52
C HIS A 85 -2.62 -7.43 -6.15
N ALA A 86 -2.63 -7.16 -7.46
CA ALA A 86 -3.83 -6.69 -8.19
C ALA A 86 -5.03 -7.62 -8.03
N GLY A 87 -4.81 -8.95 -8.00
CA GLY A 87 -5.85 -9.96 -7.85
C GLY A 87 -6.61 -9.89 -6.53
N ASP A 88 -5.98 -9.36 -5.49
CA ASP A 88 -6.52 -9.22 -4.13
C ASP A 88 -7.01 -7.81 -3.83
N GLY A 89 -6.74 -6.84 -4.73
CA GLY A 89 -6.99 -5.43 -4.49
C GLY A 89 -6.02 -4.81 -3.48
N ASN A 90 -4.95 -5.51 -3.13
CA ASN A 90 -3.95 -5.01 -2.18
C ASN A 90 -2.89 -4.19 -2.91
N LEU A 91 -2.85 -2.90 -2.63
CA LEU A 91 -1.98 -1.91 -3.25
C LEU A 91 -0.72 -1.67 -2.42
N HIS A 92 0.43 -1.61 -3.10
CA HIS A 92 1.69 -1.19 -2.51
C HIS A 92 2.34 -0.05 -3.33
N PRO A 93 1.80 1.16 -3.27
CA PRO A 93 2.53 2.32 -3.79
C PRO A 93 3.81 2.53 -3.00
N ASN A 94 4.91 2.65 -3.73
CA ASN A 94 6.23 2.94 -3.18
C ASN A 94 6.60 4.36 -3.59
N PHE A 95 6.69 5.27 -2.64
CA PHE A 95 7.13 6.64 -2.87
C PHE A 95 8.63 6.72 -2.65
N LEU A 96 9.36 7.10 -3.70
CA LEU A 96 10.81 7.18 -3.72
C LEU A 96 11.24 8.60 -3.35
N PHE A 97 12.18 8.74 -2.40
CA PHE A 97 12.60 10.03 -1.89
C PHE A 97 14.03 10.01 -1.35
N ASP A 98 14.49 11.15 -0.86
CA ASP A 98 15.73 11.29 -0.14
C ASP A 98 15.43 11.87 1.25
N SER A 99 15.64 11.09 2.31
CA SER A 99 15.36 11.51 3.69
C SER A 99 16.20 12.70 4.17
N ARG A 100 17.26 13.06 3.42
CA ARG A 100 18.05 14.27 3.66
C ARG A 100 17.32 15.54 3.22
N LEU A 101 16.21 15.41 2.47
CA LEU A 101 15.36 16.50 2.03
C LEU A 101 14.06 16.50 2.84
N PRO A 102 13.96 17.31 3.93
CA PRO A 102 12.77 17.28 4.80
C PRO A 102 11.45 17.54 4.07
N SER A 103 11.48 18.36 3.01
CA SER A 103 10.31 18.65 2.17
C SER A 103 9.70 17.42 1.51
N ASP A 104 10.49 16.38 1.24
CA ASP A 104 9.99 15.19 0.57
C ASP A 104 9.15 14.32 1.52
N LEU A 105 9.53 14.23 2.79
CA LEU A 105 8.74 13.55 3.81
C LEU A 105 7.38 14.21 4.00
N GLU A 106 7.33 15.55 4.12
CA GLU A 106 6.08 16.29 4.25
C GLU A 106 5.13 16.05 3.06
N LYS A 107 5.68 16.04 1.84
CA LYS A 107 4.90 15.72 0.63
C LYS A 107 4.34 14.31 0.67
N ILE A 108 5.16 13.32 1.06
CA ILE A 108 4.74 11.91 1.14
C ILE A 108 3.66 11.72 2.21
N GLU A 109 3.74 12.41 3.34
CA GLU A 109 2.70 12.38 4.38
C GLU A 109 1.37 12.90 3.83
N LEU A 110 1.38 14.01 3.07
CA LEU A 110 0.17 14.55 2.44
C LEU A 110 -0.42 13.61 1.38
N ILE A 111 0.42 13.05 0.51
CA ILE A 111 -0.02 12.06 -0.49
C ILE A 111 -0.62 10.84 0.21
N SER A 112 0.04 10.34 1.25
CA SER A 112 -0.40 9.18 2.03
C SER A 112 -1.75 9.45 2.72
N GLU A 113 -1.96 10.63 3.28
CA GLU A 113 -3.23 11.01 3.88
C GLU A 113 -4.36 11.01 2.85
N ARG A 114 -4.15 11.63 1.68
CA ARG A 114 -5.15 11.66 0.59
C ARG A 114 -5.46 10.27 0.08
N LEU A 115 -4.44 9.44 -0.09
CA LEU A 115 -4.60 8.05 -0.48
C LEU A 115 -5.44 7.28 0.54
N MET A 116 -5.11 7.36 1.84
CA MET A 116 -5.85 6.63 2.88
C MET A 116 -7.30 7.09 2.99
N ARG A 117 -7.59 8.38 2.85
CA ARG A 117 -8.96 8.90 2.78
C ARG A 117 -9.70 8.28 1.60
N ARG A 118 -9.11 8.30 0.40
CA ARG A 118 -9.74 7.72 -0.78
C ARG A 118 -9.96 6.22 -0.66
N VAL A 119 -8.99 5.49 -0.09
CA VAL A 119 -9.12 4.06 0.22
C VAL A 119 -10.38 3.77 1.05
N ILE A 120 -10.61 4.55 2.11
CA ILE A 120 -11.78 4.35 2.97
C ILE A 120 -13.07 4.75 2.25
N GLU A 121 -13.08 5.85 1.49
CA GLU A 121 -14.24 6.30 0.71
C GLU A 121 -14.72 5.27 -0.31
N VAL A 122 -13.80 4.53 -0.95
CA VAL A 122 -14.17 3.47 -1.89
C VAL A 122 -14.51 2.13 -1.21
N GLY A 123 -14.56 2.09 0.12
CA GLY A 123 -14.89 0.89 0.90
C GLY A 123 -13.71 -0.05 1.13
N GLY A 124 -12.49 0.47 1.10
CA GLY A 124 -11.27 -0.25 1.37
C GLY A 124 -10.86 -0.28 2.84
N THR A 125 -9.62 -0.75 3.11
CA THR A 125 -9.03 -0.83 4.44
C THR A 125 -7.63 -0.20 4.48
N LEU A 126 -7.22 0.29 5.66
CA LEU A 126 -5.92 0.96 5.86
C LEU A 126 -4.72 0.02 5.71
N SER A 127 -4.92 -1.28 5.84
CA SER A 127 -3.84 -2.26 5.70
C SER A 127 -4.40 -3.57 5.17
N GLY A 128 -3.66 -4.19 4.25
CA GLY A 128 -3.88 -5.56 3.80
C GLY A 128 -3.06 -6.56 4.61
N GLU A 129 -1.77 -6.32 4.75
CA GLU A 129 -0.84 -7.28 5.34
C GLU A 129 0.25 -6.68 6.24
N HIS A 130 0.62 -5.39 6.06
CA HIS A 130 1.71 -4.77 6.84
C HIS A 130 1.28 -4.36 8.26
N GLY A 131 -0.01 -4.17 8.49
CA GLY A 131 -0.57 -3.67 9.75
C GLY A 131 -0.53 -2.15 9.87
N ILE A 132 -1.01 -1.65 11.00
CA ILE A 132 -1.13 -0.22 11.26
C ILE A 132 0.20 0.40 11.74
N GLY A 133 0.88 -0.27 12.65
CA GLY A 133 2.15 0.22 13.19
C GLY A 133 2.05 1.64 13.76
N ASN A 134 3.07 2.44 13.52
CA ASN A 134 3.08 3.89 13.78
C ASN A 134 2.54 4.69 12.58
N ASP A 135 2.89 4.25 11.39
CA ASP A 135 2.73 5.03 10.15
C ASP A 135 1.27 5.30 9.83
N LYS A 136 0.39 4.35 10.15
CA LYS A 136 -1.05 4.45 9.87
C LYS A 136 -1.91 4.75 11.10
N ALA A 137 -1.30 4.89 12.28
CA ALA A 137 -2.03 5.18 13.52
C ALA A 137 -2.87 6.47 13.43
N ALA A 138 -2.39 7.47 12.69
CA ALA A 138 -3.11 8.71 12.45
C ALA A 138 -4.42 8.51 11.67
N TYR A 139 -4.51 7.49 10.85
CA TYR A 139 -5.65 7.21 9.97
C TYR A 139 -6.72 6.32 10.61
N MET A 140 -6.43 5.70 11.75
CA MET A 140 -7.41 4.84 12.46
C MET A 140 -8.78 5.50 12.67
N PRO A 141 -8.88 6.82 12.99
CA PRO A 141 -10.17 7.49 13.13
C PRO A 141 -10.97 7.64 11.83
N LEU A 142 -10.36 7.41 10.68
CA LEU A 142 -11.12 7.37 9.41
C LEU A 142 -12.03 6.14 9.34
N VAL A 143 -11.68 5.08 10.07
CA VAL A 143 -12.40 3.79 10.07
C VAL A 143 -13.20 3.59 11.35
N PHE A 144 -12.64 3.96 12.48
CA PHE A 144 -13.18 3.64 13.81
C PHE A 144 -13.62 4.89 14.57
N GLY A 145 -14.89 4.92 14.96
CA GLY A 145 -15.41 5.97 15.83
C GLY A 145 -14.79 5.93 17.25
N PRO A 146 -15.01 7.00 18.06
CA PRO A 146 -14.38 7.13 19.37
C PRO A 146 -14.63 5.96 20.31
N ASP A 147 -15.85 5.41 20.32
CA ASP A 147 -16.22 4.28 21.18
C ASP A 147 -15.49 3.00 20.78
N SER A 148 -15.41 2.73 19.49
CA SER A 148 -14.67 1.60 18.94
C SER A 148 -13.18 1.74 19.25
N MET A 149 -12.62 2.94 19.12
CA MET A 149 -11.21 3.20 19.46
C MET A 149 -10.95 2.99 20.97
N ARG A 150 -11.86 3.41 21.85
CA ARG A 150 -11.74 3.17 23.30
C ARG A 150 -11.79 1.68 23.62
N LEU A 151 -12.71 0.95 23.01
CA LEU A 151 -12.82 -0.49 23.21
C LEU A 151 -11.55 -1.21 22.74
N GLN A 152 -11.03 -0.89 21.57
CA GLN A 152 -9.79 -1.46 21.07
C GLN A 152 -8.60 -1.14 22.00
N TRP A 153 -8.53 0.07 22.55
CA TRP A 153 -7.49 0.48 23.48
C TRP A 153 -7.56 -0.27 24.82
N SER A 154 -8.77 -0.62 25.30
CA SER A 154 -8.93 -1.32 26.57
C SER A 154 -8.23 -2.68 26.60
N VAL A 155 -8.09 -3.34 25.46
CA VAL A 155 -7.40 -4.63 25.37
C VAL A 155 -5.91 -4.51 25.69
N PRO A 156 -5.10 -3.73 24.96
CA PRO A 156 -3.68 -3.58 25.30
C PRO A 156 -3.48 -2.93 26.68
N ALA A 157 -4.36 -2.02 27.12
CA ALA A 157 -4.27 -1.43 28.43
C ALA A 157 -4.42 -2.45 29.57
N ALA A 158 -5.26 -3.46 29.41
CA ALA A 158 -5.44 -4.53 30.38
C ALA A 158 -4.20 -5.43 30.50
N PHE A 159 -3.52 -5.72 29.39
CA PHE A 159 -2.34 -6.60 29.35
C PHE A 159 -1.02 -5.86 29.53
N ASN A 160 -1.00 -4.55 29.36
CA ASN A 160 0.19 -3.71 29.39
C ASN A 160 -0.08 -2.39 30.13
N PRO A 161 -0.42 -2.46 31.44
CA PRO A 161 -0.82 -1.28 32.21
C PRO A 161 0.27 -0.22 32.36
N THR A 162 1.53 -0.61 32.18
CA THR A 162 2.69 0.30 32.21
C THR A 162 3.07 0.84 30.83
N HIS A 163 2.38 0.44 29.78
CA HIS A 163 2.59 0.86 28.38
C HIS A 163 4.03 0.65 27.86
N GLN A 164 4.68 -0.41 28.33
CA GLN A 164 6.06 -0.74 27.93
C GLN A 164 6.15 -1.57 26.66
N LEU A 165 5.10 -2.36 26.35
CA LEU A 165 5.06 -3.21 25.18
C LEU A 165 4.53 -2.43 23.96
N ASN A 166 5.29 -2.47 22.88
CA ASN A 166 4.93 -1.84 21.61
C ASN A 166 4.40 -0.39 21.76
N PRO A 167 5.16 0.50 22.39
CA PRO A 167 4.70 1.88 22.59
C PRO A 167 4.41 2.54 21.25
N LEU A 168 3.34 3.34 21.23
CA LEU A 168 2.88 4.12 20.06
C LEU A 168 2.29 3.30 18.90
N LYS A 169 2.41 1.98 18.89
CA LYS A 169 1.86 1.15 17.80
C LYS A 169 0.33 1.18 17.82
N VAL A 170 -0.28 1.22 16.64
CA VAL A 170 -1.72 1.23 16.38
C VAL A 170 -2.42 2.52 16.82
N PHE A 171 -2.16 3.01 18.03
CA PHE A 171 -2.87 4.14 18.63
C PHE A 171 -2.07 5.45 18.63
N GLY A 172 -0.80 5.42 18.25
CA GLY A 172 0.08 6.58 18.32
C GLY A 172 0.21 7.12 19.75
N ASN A 173 0.25 8.45 19.88
CA ASN A 173 0.28 9.11 21.20
C ASN A 173 -1.10 9.21 21.89
N ARG A 174 -2.13 8.61 21.33
CA ARG A 174 -3.49 8.68 21.89
C ARG A 174 -3.58 7.81 23.13
N ARG A 175 -4.00 8.41 24.22
CA ARG A 175 -4.41 7.70 25.42
C ARG A 175 -5.93 7.88 25.54
N PHE A 176 -6.63 6.79 25.57
CA PHE A 176 -8.06 6.79 25.80
C PHE A 176 -8.26 6.57 27.31
N ALA A 177 -9.03 7.44 27.97
CA ALA A 177 -9.41 7.21 29.36
C ALA A 177 -10.23 5.92 29.45
N ALA A 178 -9.94 5.12 30.47
CA ALA A 178 -10.68 3.90 30.77
C ALA A 178 -12.14 4.19 31.12
#